data_3a726f968cce27eca79c316006df14dd
#
_entry.id   3a726f968cce27eca79c316006df14dd
#
_cell.length_a   1.000
_cell.length_b   1.000
_cell.length_c   1.000
_cell.angle_alpha   90.00
_cell.angle_beta   90.00
_cell.angle_gamma   90.00
#
_symmetry.space_group_name_H-M   'P 1'
#
loop_
_entity.id
_entity.type
_entity.pdbx_description
1 polymer ?
#
loop_
_entity_poly.entity_id
_entity_poly.type
_entity_poly.pdbx_seq_one_letter_code
_entity_poly.pdbx_strand_id
1 'polypeptide(L)'
;METMQQFWVFGYGSLMWKPGFMFAESEPGIIHGFHRSLCVLSHVHRGSPEKPGLVLGLDRGGSCHGMGFRVLEKDWPNTLAYLRAREQVTQVYREVETSLKLLKSRRVVRAVTYVVDRHHPQYAGVLAFDRLMSLVRQGDGKSGRCADYVASTIAHLRQMGIHDARLEAVMNNLAHQAKASAG
;
A
#
# COMPACT_ATOMS: atom_id res chain seq x y z
N MET A 1 25.87 27.36 2.25
CA MET A 1 25.14 26.48 1.32
C MET A 1 23.81 26.13 1.99
N GLU A 2 22.73 26.73 1.55
CA GLU A 2 21.40 26.30 1.97
C GLU A 2 21.22 24.87 1.50
N THR A 3 21.05 23.95 2.41
CA THR A 3 20.60 22.61 2.13
C THR A 3 19.19 22.73 1.57
N MET A 4 19.05 22.69 0.25
CA MET A 4 17.73 22.66 -0.38
C MET A 4 16.90 21.55 0.27
N GLN A 5 15.80 21.94 0.88
CA GLN A 5 14.90 21.01 1.56
C GLN A 5 14.39 20.00 0.54
N GLN A 6 14.67 18.72 0.78
CA GLN A 6 14.25 17.66 -0.13
C GLN A 6 12.96 17.03 0.41
N PHE A 7 11.94 17.02 -0.42
CA PHE A 7 10.64 16.44 -0.12
C PHE A 7 10.53 15.06 -0.76
N TRP A 8 10.25 14.05 0.04
CA TRP A 8 10.10 12.68 -0.42
C TRP A 8 8.74 12.11 -0.02
N VAL A 9 8.18 11.28 -0.89
CA VAL A 9 6.99 10.46 -0.63
C VAL A 9 7.39 9.00 -0.73
N PHE A 10 6.94 8.18 0.21
CA PHE A 10 7.11 6.74 0.15
C PHE A 10 5.79 6.06 -0.22
N GLY A 11 5.81 5.32 -1.33
CA GLY A 11 4.71 4.48 -1.79
C GLY A 11 4.97 3.00 -1.52
N TYR A 12 3.94 2.29 -1.07
CA TYR A 12 4.00 0.86 -0.76
C TYR A 12 2.93 0.03 -1.49
N GLY A 13 1.98 0.66 -2.14
CA GLY A 13 0.90 0.08 -2.91
C GLY A 13 0.77 0.74 -4.27
N SER A 14 -0.44 1.11 -4.68
CA SER A 14 -0.70 1.68 -6.00
C SER A 14 0.04 2.98 -6.30
N LEU A 15 0.47 3.75 -5.29
CA LEU A 15 1.36 4.90 -5.50
C LEU A 15 2.66 4.53 -6.19
N MET A 16 3.15 3.30 -6.04
CA MET A 16 4.41 2.86 -6.64
C MET A 16 4.35 2.86 -8.17
N TRP A 17 3.24 2.46 -8.76
CA TRP A 17 3.06 2.38 -10.22
C TRP A 17 2.09 3.42 -10.78
N LYS A 18 1.34 4.09 -9.92
CA LYS A 18 0.40 5.16 -10.27
C LYS A 18 0.48 6.29 -9.26
N PRO A 19 1.61 7.01 -9.19
CA PRO A 19 1.79 8.09 -8.21
C PRO A 19 0.76 9.21 -8.36
N GLY A 20 0.46 9.66 -9.58
CA GLY A 20 -0.54 10.70 -9.85
C GLY A 20 -0.09 12.12 -9.52
N PHE A 21 1.18 12.33 -9.20
CA PHE A 21 1.81 13.62 -8.97
C PHE A 21 3.15 13.73 -9.70
N MET A 22 3.63 14.96 -9.87
CA MET A 22 4.94 15.21 -10.49
C MET A 22 6.06 14.90 -9.49
N PHE A 23 7.09 14.22 -9.97
CA PHE A 23 8.31 13.94 -9.20
C PHE A 23 9.54 14.11 -10.08
N ALA A 24 10.64 14.51 -9.47
CA ALA A 24 11.92 14.73 -10.16
C ALA A 24 12.79 13.47 -10.20
N GLU A 25 12.59 12.56 -9.24
CA GLU A 25 13.41 11.36 -9.06
C GLU A 25 12.56 10.28 -8.39
N SER A 26 12.77 9.03 -8.78
CA SER A 26 12.20 7.88 -8.07
C SER A 26 13.26 6.81 -7.86
N GLU A 27 13.23 6.17 -6.71
CA GLU A 27 14.21 5.15 -6.35
C GLU A 27 13.58 4.11 -5.42
N PRO A 28 13.88 2.80 -5.61
CA PRO A 28 13.50 1.79 -4.64
C PRO A 28 14.06 2.11 -3.26
N GLY A 29 13.25 1.86 -2.23
CA GLY A 29 13.65 2.14 -0.87
C GLY A 29 12.99 1.22 0.15
N ILE A 30 13.50 1.27 1.36
CA ILE A 30 12.99 0.50 2.49
C ILE A 30 12.75 1.43 3.69
N ILE A 31 11.61 1.24 4.34
CA ILE A 31 11.30 1.82 5.64
C ILE A 31 11.28 0.73 6.71
N HIS A 32 11.59 1.09 7.94
CA HIS A 32 11.52 0.22 9.10
C HIS A 32 10.44 0.70 10.07
N GLY A 33 9.89 -0.23 10.87
CA GLY A 33 8.84 0.05 11.84
C GLY A 33 7.42 -0.10 11.28
N PHE A 34 7.28 -0.38 9.99
CA PHE A 34 6.02 -0.66 9.32
C PHE A 34 6.19 -1.75 8.26
N HIS A 35 5.14 -2.51 8.01
CA HIS A 35 5.09 -3.53 6.96
C HIS A 35 3.79 -3.43 6.15
N ARG A 36 3.84 -3.86 4.90
CA ARG A 36 2.66 -3.99 4.02
C ARG A 36 1.77 -5.10 4.51
N SER A 37 0.47 -4.83 4.65
CA SER A 37 -0.51 -5.81 5.10
C SER A 37 -1.88 -5.58 4.47
N LEU A 38 -2.62 -6.65 4.20
CA LEU A 38 -4.05 -6.60 3.90
C LEU A 38 -4.81 -6.46 5.23
N CYS A 39 -4.90 -5.25 5.74
CA CYS A 39 -5.42 -4.96 7.08
C CYS A 39 -6.51 -3.89 7.12
N VAL A 40 -7.00 -3.44 5.98
CA VAL A 40 -8.05 -2.42 5.90
C VAL A 40 -9.28 -3.01 5.23
N LEU A 41 -10.42 -2.98 5.95
CA LEU A 41 -11.71 -3.40 5.40
C LEU A 41 -12.17 -2.41 4.33
N SER A 42 -12.51 -2.92 3.16
CA SER A 42 -13.05 -2.13 2.06
C SER A 42 -14.56 -2.34 1.97
N HIS A 43 -15.31 -1.28 2.23
CA HIS A 43 -16.77 -1.29 2.23
C HIS A 43 -17.38 -0.69 0.96
N VAL A 44 -16.55 -0.18 0.04
CA VAL A 44 -17.01 0.52 -1.17
C VAL A 44 -16.28 0.00 -2.42
N HIS A 45 -14.95 0.10 -2.44
CA HIS A 45 -14.17 -0.17 -3.66
C HIS A 45 -13.99 -1.66 -3.94
N ARG A 46 -13.73 -2.47 -2.91
CA ARG A 46 -13.44 -3.92 -3.04
C ARG A 46 -14.35 -4.79 -2.20
N GLY A 47 -15.49 -4.24 -1.78
CA GLY A 47 -16.51 -4.91 -1.00
C GLY A 47 -17.68 -3.98 -0.73
N SER A 48 -18.61 -4.46 0.07
CA SER A 48 -19.75 -3.71 0.63
C SER A 48 -19.71 -3.76 2.16
N PRO A 49 -20.55 -2.99 2.86
CA PRO A 49 -20.67 -3.11 4.31
C PRO A 49 -21.02 -4.53 4.78
N GLU A 50 -21.86 -5.25 4.04
CA GLU A 50 -22.32 -6.61 4.36
C GLU A 50 -21.27 -7.67 3.98
N LYS A 51 -20.52 -7.43 2.91
CA LYS A 51 -19.46 -8.30 2.40
C LYS A 51 -18.19 -7.52 2.13
N PRO A 52 -17.48 -7.07 3.17
CA PRO A 52 -16.25 -6.32 3.00
C PRO A 52 -15.16 -7.14 2.36
N GLY A 53 -14.36 -6.47 1.52
CA GLY A 53 -13.07 -6.97 1.06
C GLY A 53 -11.94 -6.41 1.92
N LEU A 54 -10.71 -6.59 1.45
CA LEU A 54 -9.49 -6.08 2.08
C LEU A 54 -8.68 -5.26 1.09
N VAL A 55 -8.08 -4.18 1.58
CA VAL A 55 -7.06 -3.43 0.86
C VAL A 55 -5.80 -3.26 1.73
N LEU A 56 -4.71 -2.84 1.08
CA LEU A 56 -3.42 -2.68 1.74
C LEU A 56 -3.41 -1.50 2.71
N GLY A 57 -2.67 -1.68 3.79
CA GLY A 57 -2.19 -0.63 4.67
C GLY A 57 -0.74 -0.88 5.07
N LEU A 58 -0.08 0.16 5.54
CA LEU A 58 1.15 0.05 6.32
C LEU A 58 0.77 -0.14 7.78
N ASP A 59 1.03 -1.32 8.31
CA ASP A 59 0.78 -1.64 9.70
C ASP A 59 2.09 -1.63 10.50
N ARG A 60 1.96 -1.42 11.79
CA ARG A 60 3.09 -1.25 12.71
C ARG A 60 3.93 -2.52 12.83
N GLY A 61 5.24 -2.36 12.84
CA GLY A 61 6.23 -3.43 12.97
C GLY A 61 6.87 -3.85 11.64
N GLY A 62 8.03 -4.50 11.71
CA GLY A 62 8.74 -5.01 10.55
C GLY A 62 9.36 -3.95 9.65
N SER A 63 9.36 -4.21 8.37
CA SER A 63 9.89 -3.34 7.32
C SER A 63 9.07 -3.45 6.04
N CYS A 64 9.20 -2.45 5.17
CA CYS A 64 8.51 -2.44 3.89
C CYS A 64 9.42 -1.94 2.77
N HIS A 65 9.59 -2.75 1.73
CA HIS A 65 10.18 -2.33 0.47
C HIS A 65 9.12 -1.63 -0.38
N GLY A 66 9.49 -0.49 -0.98
CA GLY A 66 8.61 0.29 -1.83
C GLY A 66 9.40 1.27 -2.69
N MET A 67 8.76 2.36 -3.07
CA MET A 67 9.34 3.42 -3.90
C MET A 67 9.37 4.75 -3.18
N GLY A 68 10.52 5.40 -3.20
CA GLY A 68 10.67 6.80 -2.83
C GLY A 68 10.52 7.69 -4.07
N PHE A 69 9.78 8.78 -3.93
CA PHE A 69 9.60 9.80 -4.97
C PHE A 69 10.06 11.15 -4.43
N ARG A 70 11.06 11.76 -5.07
CA ARG A 70 11.50 13.10 -4.73
C ARG A 70 10.65 14.12 -5.47
N VAL A 71 10.02 15.00 -4.72
CA VAL A 71 9.18 16.09 -5.23
C VAL A 71 9.95 17.41 -5.13
N LEU A 72 9.83 18.24 -6.15
CA LEU A 72 10.41 19.58 -6.13
C LEU A 72 9.63 20.47 -5.16
N GLU A 73 10.33 21.39 -4.52
CA GLU A 73 9.74 22.31 -3.53
C GLU A 73 8.51 23.06 -4.08
N LYS A 74 8.59 23.56 -5.31
CA LYS A 74 7.47 24.23 -5.99
C LYS A 74 6.22 23.38 -6.15
N ASP A 75 6.38 22.05 -6.27
CA ASP A 75 5.29 21.09 -6.51
C ASP A 75 4.79 20.47 -5.20
N TRP A 76 5.52 20.63 -4.10
CA TRP A 76 5.25 19.98 -2.83
C TRP A 76 3.86 20.31 -2.24
N PRO A 77 3.41 21.57 -2.18
CA PRO A 77 2.08 21.88 -1.64
C PRO A 77 0.95 21.18 -2.41
N ASN A 78 1.02 21.14 -3.73
CA ASN A 78 0.03 20.48 -4.57
C ASN A 78 0.09 18.95 -4.42
N THR A 79 1.29 18.39 -4.33
CA THR A 79 1.50 16.95 -4.09
C THR A 79 0.90 16.52 -2.76
N LEU A 80 1.16 17.28 -1.70
CA LEU A 80 0.65 16.96 -0.37
C LEU A 80 -0.88 17.07 -0.31
N ALA A 81 -1.47 18.10 -0.94
CA ALA A 81 -2.93 18.23 -1.05
C ALA A 81 -3.56 17.06 -1.81
N TYR A 82 -2.94 16.64 -2.92
CA TYR A 82 -3.39 15.47 -3.69
C TYR A 82 -3.32 14.17 -2.87
N LEU A 83 -2.22 13.92 -2.17
CA LEU A 83 -2.05 12.72 -1.35
C LEU A 83 -3.07 12.67 -0.20
N ARG A 84 -3.30 13.78 0.46
CA ARG A 84 -4.31 13.90 1.53
C ARG A 84 -5.71 13.63 1.00
N ALA A 85 -6.07 14.19 -0.14
CA ALA A 85 -7.36 13.92 -0.78
C ALA A 85 -7.52 12.46 -1.18
N ARG A 86 -6.44 11.81 -1.65
CA ARG A 86 -6.45 10.40 -2.08
C ARG A 86 -6.49 9.42 -0.91
N GLU A 87 -5.61 9.62 0.09
CA GLU A 87 -5.35 8.61 1.12
C GLU A 87 -6.24 8.77 2.37
N GLN A 88 -6.77 9.96 2.61
CA GLN A 88 -7.51 10.27 3.83
C GLN A 88 -9.03 10.39 3.62
N VAL A 89 -9.58 9.94 2.48
CA VAL A 89 -11.04 9.98 2.21
C VAL A 89 -11.84 9.24 3.28
N THR A 90 -11.34 8.08 3.73
CA THR A 90 -11.99 7.27 4.78
C THR A 90 -11.43 7.54 6.17
N GLN A 91 -10.40 8.38 6.29
CA GLN A 91 -9.66 8.68 7.51
C GLN A 91 -9.03 7.45 8.20
N VAL A 92 -8.99 6.32 7.53
CA VAL A 92 -8.34 5.10 8.06
C VAL A 92 -6.82 5.20 8.01
N TYR A 93 -6.27 6.09 7.18
CA TYR A 93 -4.84 6.32 7.05
C TYR A 93 -4.45 7.64 7.72
N ARG A 94 -3.34 7.59 8.45
CA ARG A 94 -2.68 8.76 9.05
C ARG A 94 -1.40 9.09 8.30
N GLU A 95 -1.20 10.37 8.01
CA GLU A 95 0.04 10.89 7.45
C GLU A 95 1.14 10.87 8.51
N VAL A 96 2.28 10.29 8.16
CA VAL A 96 3.47 10.26 9.03
C VAL A 96 4.72 10.56 8.21
N GLU A 97 5.74 11.07 8.88
CA GLU A 97 7.10 11.12 8.35
C GLU A 97 7.94 9.98 8.91
N THR A 98 8.70 9.34 8.05
CA THR A 98 9.58 8.23 8.42
C THR A 98 10.92 8.34 7.71
N SER A 99 11.92 7.64 8.24
CA SER A 99 13.21 7.48 7.57
C SER A 99 13.10 6.47 6.45
N LEU A 100 13.46 6.90 5.24
CA LEU A 100 13.50 6.09 4.04
C LEU A 100 14.94 5.87 3.62
N LYS A 101 15.40 4.62 3.60
CA LYS A 101 16.69 4.24 3.05
C LYS A 101 16.52 3.93 1.56
N LEU A 102 17.09 4.76 0.72
CA LEU A 102 17.14 4.58 -0.72
C LEU A 102 18.17 3.50 -1.08
N LEU A 103 17.80 2.54 -1.91
CA LEU A 103 18.60 1.33 -2.12
C LEU A 103 19.71 1.49 -3.16
N LYS A 104 19.52 2.35 -4.17
CA LYS A 104 20.54 2.62 -5.19
C LYS A 104 21.58 3.62 -4.71
N SER A 105 21.12 4.80 -4.27
CA SER A 105 22.00 5.87 -3.79
C SER A 105 22.53 5.66 -2.38
N ARG A 106 21.95 4.71 -1.63
CA ARG A 106 22.26 4.44 -0.20
C ARG A 106 22.02 5.62 0.74
N ARG A 107 21.38 6.67 0.27
CA ARG A 107 20.97 7.83 1.09
C ARG A 107 19.86 7.44 2.05
N VAL A 108 19.82 8.12 3.18
CA VAL A 108 18.67 8.09 4.11
C VAL A 108 18.02 9.47 4.06
N VAL A 109 16.74 9.49 3.76
CA VAL A 109 15.94 10.72 3.62
C VAL A 109 14.70 10.66 4.51
N ARG A 110 14.10 11.81 4.79
CA ARG A 110 12.79 11.89 5.43
C ARG A 110 11.72 11.81 4.36
N ALA A 111 10.74 10.93 4.54
CA ALA A 111 9.65 10.75 3.58
C ALA A 111 8.30 10.76 4.27
N VAL A 112 7.32 11.38 3.61
CA VAL A 112 5.90 11.29 3.99
C VAL A 112 5.33 9.98 3.46
N THR A 113 4.56 9.30 4.29
CA THR A 113 3.79 8.13 3.93
C THR A 113 2.50 8.06 4.75
N TYR A 114 1.64 7.10 4.45
CA TYR A 114 0.33 6.95 5.08
C TYR A 114 0.24 5.59 5.74
N VAL A 115 0.00 5.55 7.04
CA VAL A 115 -0.07 4.34 7.85
C VAL A 115 -1.49 4.14 8.36
N VAL A 116 -1.88 2.88 8.56
CA VAL A 116 -3.22 2.57 9.07
C VAL A 116 -3.39 3.08 10.52
N ASP A 117 -4.53 3.68 10.78
CA ASP A 117 -4.94 3.97 12.16
C ASP A 117 -5.58 2.74 12.77
N ARG A 118 -4.89 2.12 13.73
CA ARG A 118 -5.37 0.91 14.42
C ARG A 118 -6.63 1.11 15.26
N HIS A 119 -6.99 2.36 15.56
CA HIS A 119 -8.23 2.70 16.28
C HIS A 119 -9.42 2.91 15.34
N HIS A 120 -9.18 2.99 14.03
CA HIS A 120 -10.25 3.18 13.06
C HIS A 120 -11.09 1.90 12.89
N PRO A 121 -12.45 2.00 12.78
CA PRO A 121 -13.33 0.82 12.61
C PRO A 121 -13.01 -0.06 11.39
N GLN A 122 -12.41 0.49 10.34
CA GLN A 122 -12.00 -0.26 9.15
C GLN A 122 -10.65 -0.98 9.32
N TYR A 123 -9.95 -0.80 10.42
CA TYR A 123 -8.76 -1.60 10.69
C TYR A 123 -9.18 -3.03 11.06
N ALA A 124 -8.79 -3.98 10.21
CA ALA A 124 -9.17 -5.39 10.36
C ALA A 124 -8.29 -6.16 11.38
N GLY A 125 -7.20 -5.56 11.84
CA GLY A 125 -6.26 -6.22 12.73
C GLY A 125 -5.37 -7.24 12.04
N VAL A 126 -4.68 -8.03 12.84
CA VAL A 126 -3.90 -9.18 12.38
C VAL A 126 -4.86 -10.36 12.20
N LEU A 127 -5.14 -10.69 10.95
CA LEU A 127 -6.10 -11.75 10.61
C LEU A 127 -5.41 -13.12 10.52
N ALA A 128 -6.09 -14.13 11.03
CA ALA A 128 -5.76 -15.52 10.69
C ALA A 128 -5.95 -15.72 9.17
N PHE A 129 -5.13 -16.59 8.58
CA PHE A 129 -5.07 -16.76 7.12
C PHE A 129 -6.43 -17.11 6.50
N ASP A 130 -7.18 -18.03 7.11
CA ASP A 130 -8.50 -18.44 6.61
C ASP A 130 -9.50 -17.30 6.62
N ARG A 131 -9.48 -16.45 7.66
CA ARG A 131 -10.34 -15.26 7.72
C ARG A 131 -9.94 -14.23 6.67
N LEU A 132 -8.65 -13.99 6.49
CA LEU A 132 -8.13 -13.13 5.44
C LEU A 132 -8.59 -13.62 4.07
N MET A 133 -8.44 -14.91 3.77
CA MET A 133 -8.88 -15.50 2.51
C MET A 133 -10.39 -15.40 2.30
N SER A 134 -11.18 -15.58 3.35
CA SER A 134 -12.64 -15.38 3.30
C SER A 134 -13.02 -13.96 2.86
N LEU A 135 -12.38 -12.96 3.46
CA LEU A 135 -12.61 -11.55 3.09
C LEU A 135 -12.17 -11.23 1.67
N VAL A 136 -11.02 -11.75 1.25
CA VAL A 136 -10.51 -11.54 -0.13
C VAL A 136 -11.47 -12.15 -1.16
N ARG A 137 -12.01 -13.35 -0.88
CA ARG A 137 -12.90 -14.05 -1.83
C ARG A 137 -14.28 -13.41 -1.93
N GLN A 138 -14.83 -12.97 -0.80
CA GLN A 138 -16.19 -12.41 -0.77
C GLN A 138 -16.28 -11.00 -1.31
N GLY A 139 -15.18 -10.23 -1.20
CA GLY A 139 -15.19 -8.80 -1.51
C GLY A 139 -15.42 -8.54 -3.00
N ASP A 140 -16.49 -7.81 -3.31
CA ASP A 140 -16.80 -7.29 -4.63
C ASP A 140 -17.46 -5.93 -4.45
N GLY A 141 -16.90 -4.91 -5.06
CA GLY A 141 -17.30 -3.54 -4.84
C GLY A 141 -17.27 -2.69 -6.10
N LYS A 142 -17.42 -1.39 -5.93
CA LYS A 142 -17.50 -0.41 -7.00
C LYS A 142 -16.31 -0.46 -7.97
N SER A 143 -15.13 -0.83 -7.50
CA SER A 143 -13.91 -0.92 -8.30
C SER A 143 -13.55 -2.36 -8.71
N GLY A 144 -14.45 -3.32 -8.46
CA GLY A 144 -14.30 -4.72 -8.80
C GLY A 144 -13.94 -5.62 -7.62
N ARG A 145 -13.59 -6.86 -7.92
CA ARG A 145 -13.34 -7.90 -6.92
C ARG A 145 -12.05 -7.66 -6.14
N CYS A 146 -12.09 -7.98 -4.86
CA CYS A 146 -10.92 -7.91 -4.00
C CYS A 146 -9.80 -8.85 -4.47
N ALA A 147 -10.14 -10.06 -4.92
CA ALA A 147 -9.17 -11.01 -5.49
C ALA A 147 -8.40 -10.42 -6.69
N ASP A 148 -9.07 -9.67 -7.56
CA ASP A 148 -8.45 -9.03 -8.71
C ASP A 148 -7.51 -7.89 -8.27
N TYR A 149 -7.89 -7.14 -7.25
CA TYR A 149 -7.03 -6.14 -6.62
C TYR A 149 -5.74 -6.76 -6.07
N VAL A 150 -5.84 -7.87 -5.35
CA VAL A 150 -4.67 -8.58 -4.81
C VAL A 150 -3.78 -9.10 -5.93
N ALA A 151 -4.37 -9.73 -6.95
CA ALA A 151 -3.63 -10.24 -8.10
C ALA A 151 -2.88 -9.12 -8.86
N SER A 152 -3.55 -8.01 -9.12
CA SER A 152 -2.94 -6.83 -9.75
C SER A 152 -1.80 -6.25 -8.92
N THR A 153 -1.99 -6.14 -7.61
CA THR A 153 -0.95 -5.65 -6.69
C THR A 153 0.29 -6.54 -6.74
N ILE A 154 0.11 -7.86 -6.67
CA ILE A 154 1.23 -8.81 -6.72
C ILE A 154 1.95 -8.74 -8.07
N ALA A 155 1.22 -8.64 -9.18
CA ALA A 155 1.82 -8.49 -10.50
C ALA A 155 2.74 -7.26 -10.58
N HIS A 156 2.30 -6.11 -10.06
CA HIS A 156 3.12 -4.90 -9.99
C HIS A 156 4.33 -5.04 -9.06
N LEU A 157 4.16 -5.64 -7.88
CA LEU A 157 5.27 -5.90 -6.96
C LEU A 157 6.36 -6.76 -7.62
N ARG A 158 5.96 -7.83 -8.31
CA ARG A 158 6.88 -8.71 -9.05
C ARG A 158 7.63 -7.96 -10.16
N GLN A 159 6.94 -7.11 -10.94
CA GLN A 159 7.57 -6.27 -11.97
C GLN A 159 8.60 -5.31 -11.38
N MET A 160 8.40 -4.87 -10.14
CA MET A 160 9.32 -3.99 -9.41
C MET A 160 10.40 -4.76 -8.65
N GLY A 161 10.45 -6.09 -8.76
CA GLY A 161 11.41 -6.93 -8.03
C GLY A 161 11.16 -7.01 -6.52
N ILE A 162 9.94 -6.69 -6.07
CA ILE A 162 9.55 -6.75 -4.65
C ILE A 162 8.83 -8.07 -4.40
N HIS A 163 9.38 -8.86 -3.47
CA HIS A 163 8.76 -10.10 -3.01
C HIS A 163 8.07 -9.86 -1.68
N ASP A 164 6.76 -10.17 -1.62
CA ASP A 164 5.96 -10.14 -0.41
C ASP A 164 5.38 -11.55 -0.16
N ALA A 165 6.00 -12.28 0.74
CA ALA A 165 5.68 -13.68 0.98
C ALA A 165 4.22 -13.92 1.40
N ARG A 166 3.63 -12.99 2.16
CA ARG A 166 2.25 -13.12 2.62
C ARG A 166 1.25 -12.91 1.50
N LEU A 167 1.47 -11.90 0.65
CA LEU A 167 0.64 -11.68 -0.54
C LEU A 167 0.79 -12.82 -1.54
N GLU A 168 1.99 -13.35 -1.73
CA GLU A 168 2.23 -14.53 -2.56
C GLU A 168 1.46 -15.76 -2.05
N ALA A 169 1.40 -15.99 -0.74
CA ALA A 169 0.62 -17.07 -0.15
C ALA A 169 -0.89 -16.89 -0.43
N VAL A 170 -1.41 -15.68 -0.35
CA VAL A 170 -2.80 -15.37 -0.73
C VAL A 170 -3.05 -15.70 -2.20
N MET A 171 -2.17 -15.30 -3.09
CA MET A 171 -2.30 -15.54 -4.53
C MET A 171 -2.26 -17.03 -4.87
N ASN A 172 -1.34 -17.77 -4.27
CA ASN A 172 -1.23 -19.21 -4.45
C ASN A 172 -2.50 -19.94 -4.01
N ASN A 173 -3.11 -19.54 -2.91
CA ASN A 173 -4.35 -20.10 -2.42
C ASN A 173 -5.53 -19.83 -3.36
N LEU A 174 -5.62 -18.60 -3.91
CA LEU A 174 -6.64 -18.25 -4.91
C LEU A 174 -6.50 -19.10 -6.18
N ALA A 175 -5.27 -19.30 -6.66
CA ALA A 175 -4.99 -20.09 -7.87
C ALA A 175 -5.30 -21.59 -7.69
N HIS A 176 -5.01 -22.19 -6.52
CA HIS A 176 -5.30 -23.59 -6.25
C HIS A 176 -6.79 -23.89 -6.26
N GLN A 177 -7.61 -23.01 -5.70
CA GLN A 177 -9.06 -23.20 -5.67
C GLN A 177 -9.71 -23.00 -7.04
N ALA A 178 -9.21 -22.07 -7.87
CA ALA A 178 -9.71 -21.91 -9.24
C ALA A 178 -9.54 -23.21 -10.05
N LYS A 179 -8.43 -23.94 -9.85
CA LYS A 179 -8.18 -25.25 -10.48
C LYS A 179 -9.10 -26.35 -9.93
N ALA A 180 -9.36 -26.37 -8.62
CA ALA A 180 -10.23 -27.35 -7.99
C ALA A 180 -11.72 -27.18 -8.34
N SER A 181 -12.15 -25.96 -8.73
CA SER A 181 -13.53 -25.67 -9.15
C SER A 181 -13.77 -25.89 -10.65
N ALA A 182 -12.70 -26.11 -11.43
CA ALA A 182 -12.76 -26.33 -12.89
C ALA A 182 -12.65 -27.83 -13.30
N GLY A 183 -12.48 -28.74 -12.33
CA GLY A 183 -12.43 -30.20 -12.50
C GLY A 183 -13.62 -30.88 -11.85
#